data_ac1c8caff624c333e8681ec5831cea35
#
_entry.id   ac1c8caff624c333e8681ec5831cea35
#
_cell.length_a   1.000
_cell.length_b   1.000
_cell.length_c   1.000
_cell.angle_alpha   90.00
_cell.angle_beta   90.00
_cell.angle_gamma   90.00
#
_symmetry.space_group_name_H-M   'P 1'
#
loop_
_entity.id
_entity.type
_entity.pdbx_description
1 polymer ?
#
loop_
_entity_poly.entity_id
_entity_poly.type
_entity_poly.pdbx_seq_one_letter_code
_entity_poly.pdbx_strand_id
1 'polypeptide(L)'
;DFQNNFDDSLTEPSVMPTKIPNLLVNGASGIAVGMATNMAPHNLSESIDAIVAYIDNNEITIDEPMKHIIDAFHTGKGRIVLRAKVNFEEIGNRNAIIVTEVPYQVNKAEMIARTAELVKDEKIPGIYEIRDESDRQGLRIVYELKNDAIPNVVLNMLYKYTSLQTSFSVNNIALVKGRPEQLNLKSIIHHFVDHRHEIVIRRTEYELRKARERAHILEGFMKVIGTQDDLDKAI
;
A
#
# COMPACT_ATOMS: atom_id res chain seq x y z
N ASP A 1 -3.10 18.31 15.21
CA ASP A 1 -4.20 19.26 15.06
C ASP A 1 -5.50 18.52 15.05
N PHE A 2 -6.51 19.11 15.70
CA PHE A 2 -7.85 18.59 15.78
C PHE A 2 -8.82 19.59 15.17
N GLN A 3 -9.87 19.09 14.58
CA GLN A 3 -11.01 19.86 14.04
C GLN A 3 -12.30 19.26 14.59
N ASN A 4 -13.40 20.03 14.52
CA ASN A 4 -14.69 19.50 14.88
C ASN A 4 -15.13 18.44 13.86
N ASN A 5 -15.84 17.42 14.32
CA ASN A 5 -16.52 16.47 13.46
C ASN A 5 -17.71 17.12 12.74
N PHE A 6 -18.43 16.35 11.91
CA PHE A 6 -19.52 16.87 11.07
C PHE A 6 -20.64 17.58 11.83
N ASP A 7 -20.95 17.17 13.06
CA ASP A 7 -22.04 17.71 13.91
C ASP A 7 -21.55 18.60 15.07
N ASP A 8 -20.25 18.96 15.08
CA ASP A 8 -19.58 19.75 16.10
C ASP A 8 -19.67 19.17 17.53
N SER A 9 -20.08 17.92 17.67
CA SER A 9 -20.26 17.26 18.98
C SER A 9 -18.93 16.76 19.57
N LEU A 10 -17.95 16.43 18.71
CA LEU A 10 -16.66 15.88 19.10
C LEU A 10 -15.55 16.51 18.23
N THR A 11 -14.31 16.29 18.63
CA THR A 11 -13.14 16.68 17.85
C THR A 11 -12.44 15.45 17.29
N GLU A 12 -11.95 15.54 16.06
CA GLU A 12 -11.21 14.52 15.36
C GLU A 12 -9.87 15.05 14.84
N PRO A 13 -8.85 14.19 14.63
CA PRO A 13 -7.61 14.62 13.99
C PRO A 13 -7.86 15.15 12.58
N SER A 14 -7.30 16.31 12.22
CA SER A 14 -7.39 16.85 10.86
C SER A 14 -6.65 16.00 9.81
N VAL A 15 -5.64 15.24 10.24
CA VAL A 15 -4.87 14.29 9.42
C VAL A 15 -4.68 13.00 10.21
N MET A 16 -4.79 11.84 9.55
CA MET A 16 -4.53 10.55 10.20
C MET A 16 -3.12 10.49 10.79
N PRO A 17 -2.97 10.28 12.11
CA PRO A 17 -1.66 10.31 12.78
C PRO A 17 -0.90 9.00 12.56
N THR A 18 -0.38 8.78 11.38
CA THR A 18 0.40 7.60 11.04
C THR A 18 1.91 7.86 11.08
N LYS A 19 2.67 6.84 11.48
CA LYS A 19 4.15 6.86 11.44
C LYS A 19 4.72 6.19 10.20
N ILE A 20 3.90 5.41 9.50
CA ILE A 20 4.28 4.68 8.28
C ILE A 20 3.71 5.39 7.04
N PRO A 21 4.28 5.21 5.86
CA PRO A 21 3.83 5.82 4.61
C PRO A 21 2.57 5.12 4.07
N ASN A 22 1.43 5.27 4.75
CA ASN A 22 0.18 4.55 4.44
C ASN A 22 -0.25 4.69 2.98
N LEU A 23 -0.06 5.86 2.37
CA LEU A 23 -0.44 6.10 0.98
C LEU A 23 0.36 5.21 0.01
N LEU A 24 1.63 4.96 0.30
CA LEU A 24 2.46 4.05 -0.48
C LEU A 24 2.12 2.59 -0.20
N VAL A 25 2.02 2.22 1.07
CA VAL A 25 1.86 0.81 1.47
C VAL A 25 0.49 0.27 1.08
N ASN A 26 -0.57 1.02 1.33
CA ASN A 26 -1.95 0.57 1.07
C ASN A 26 -2.46 0.98 -0.31
N GLY A 27 -1.82 1.96 -0.95
CA GLY A 27 -2.36 2.60 -2.12
C GLY A 27 -3.63 3.39 -1.81
N ALA A 28 -4.28 3.89 -2.84
CA ALA A 28 -5.57 4.56 -2.74
C ALA A 28 -6.33 4.43 -4.06
N SER A 29 -7.64 4.27 -3.99
CA SER A 29 -8.52 4.28 -5.16
C SER A 29 -9.78 5.06 -4.84
N GLY A 30 -10.12 6.02 -5.68
CA GLY A 30 -11.31 6.84 -5.49
C GLY A 30 -11.61 7.73 -6.68
N ILE A 31 -12.88 8.09 -6.80
CA ILE A 31 -13.39 8.96 -7.84
C ILE A 31 -14.06 10.15 -7.17
N ALA A 32 -13.64 11.36 -7.54
CA ALA A 32 -14.24 12.62 -7.12
C ALA A 32 -14.70 13.41 -8.34
N VAL A 33 -15.38 14.55 -8.10
CA VAL A 33 -15.79 15.42 -9.20
C VAL A 33 -14.54 16.05 -9.84
N GLY A 34 -14.35 15.79 -11.13
CA GLY A 34 -13.24 16.33 -11.90
C GLY A 34 -11.87 15.66 -11.70
N MET A 35 -11.77 14.65 -10.81
CA MET A 35 -10.50 13.92 -10.59
C MET A 35 -10.74 12.49 -10.13
N ALA A 36 -9.75 11.63 -10.37
CA ALA A 36 -9.73 10.26 -9.84
C ALA A 36 -8.32 9.90 -9.44
N THR A 37 -8.17 9.13 -8.37
CA THR A 37 -6.88 8.54 -7.99
C THR A 37 -6.93 7.02 -8.07
N ASN A 38 -5.84 6.42 -8.43
CA ASN A 38 -5.65 4.97 -8.43
C ASN A 38 -4.17 4.65 -8.22
N MET A 39 -3.78 4.54 -6.96
CA MET A 39 -2.41 4.28 -6.53
C MET A 39 -2.23 2.80 -6.21
N ALA A 40 -1.20 2.20 -6.74
CA ALA A 40 -0.85 0.82 -6.42
C ALA A 40 -0.29 0.71 -4.99
N PRO A 41 -0.61 -0.37 -4.25
CA PRO A 41 0.03 -0.68 -2.99
C PRO A 41 1.48 -1.13 -3.22
N HIS A 42 2.36 -0.81 -2.25
CA HIS A 42 3.77 -1.16 -2.28
C HIS A 42 4.14 -1.99 -1.06
N ASN A 43 5.23 -2.75 -1.17
CA ASN A 43 5.79 -3.50 -0.05
C ASN A 43 6.27 -2.53 1.04
N LEU A 44 5.94 -2.84 2.31
CA LEU A 44 6.29 -1.99 3.45
C LEU A 44 7.81 -1.84 3.62
N SER A 45 8.56 -2.94 3.54
CA SER A 45 10.02 -2.91 3.71
C SER A 45 10.68 -2.06 2.62
N GLU A 46 10.32 -2.31 1.35
CA GLU A 46 10.85 -1.56 0.21
C GLU A 46 10.48 -0.06 0.29
N SER A 47 9.27 0.26 0.75
CA SER A 47 8.84 1.65 0.96
C SER A 47 9.64 2.36 2.05
N ILE A 48 9.99 1.65 3.13
CA ILE A 48 10.81 2.18 4.21
C ILE A 48 12.27 2.34 3.75
N ASP A 49 12.82 1.35 3.04
CA ASP A 49 14.17 1.42 2.50
C ASP A 49 14.33 2.61 1.53
N ALA A 50 13.33 2.84 0.68
CA ALA A 50 13.31 4.00 -0.21
C ALA A 50 13.26 5.34 0.56
N ILE A 51 12.50 5.41 1.66
CA ILE A 51 12.44 6.61 2.52
C ILE A 51 13.77 6.84 3.23
N VAL A 52 14.39 5.80 3.78
CA VAL A 52 15.72 5.90 4.42
C VAL A 52 16.75 6.37 3.42
N ALA A 53 16.80 5.75 2.22
CA ALA A 53 17.70 6.18 1.16
C ALA A 53 17.48 7.64 0.74
N TYR A 54 16.23 8.11 0.72
CA TYR A 54 15.91 9.51 0.42
C TYR A 54 16.35 10.47 1.53
N ILE A 55 16.24 10.08 2.79
CA ILE A 55 16.72 10.90 3.95
C ILE A 55 18.24 11.03 3.91
N ASP A 56 18.95 9.94 3.58
CA ASP A 56 20.41 9.93 3.49
C ASP A 56 20.92 10.73 2.28
N ASN A 57 20.19 10.70 1.16
CA ASN A 57 20.52 11.41 -0.07
C ASN A 57 19.25 11.84 -0.83
N ASN A 58 18.86 13.10 -0.69
CA ASN A 58 17.66 13.66 -1.35
C ASN A 58 17.82 13.85 -2.88
N GLU A 59 19.03 13.75 -3.41
CA GLU A 59 19.32 13.77 -4.85
C GLU A 59 19.14 12.40 -5.52
N ILE A 60 18.83 11.35 -4.75
CA ILE A 60 18.66 10.00 -5.28
C ILE A 60 17.68 9.97 -6.46
N THR A 61 18.06 9.28 -7.53
CA THR A 61 17.21 9.01 -8.69
C THR A 61 16.55 7.66 -8.57
N ILE A 62 15.38 7.50 -9.20
CA ILE A 62 14.72 6.20 -9.30
C ILE A 62 15.44 5.42 -10.40
N ASP A 63 16.28 4.44 -10.02
CA ASP A 63 16.93 3.55 -10.96
C ASP A 63 15.95 2.57 -11.62
N GLU A 64 16.17 2.29 -12.89
CA GLU A 64 15.23 1.60 -13.77
C GLU A 64 15.09 0.09 -13.51
N PRO A 65 13.92 -0.39 -13.09
CA PRO A 65 13.52 -1.72 -13.47
C PRO A 65 12.19 -1.74 -14.23
N MET A 66 12.18 -2.14 -15.48
CA MET A 66 11.03 -2.41 -16.35
C MET A 66 10.26 -1.17 -16.89
N LYS A 67 10.33 -0.99 -18.19
CA LYS A 67 9.85 0.18 -18.97
C LYS A 67 8.41 0.64 -18.69
N HIS A 68 7.47 -0.26 -18.32
CA HIS A 68 6.08 0.10 -18.05
C HIS A 68 5.83 0.56 -16.60
N ILE A 69 6.69 0.16 -15.66
CA ILE A 69 6.65 0.60 -14.26
C ILE A 69 7.34 1.96 -14.14
N ILE A 70 8.35 2.24 -14.97
CA ILE A 70 9.10 3.49 -15.01
C ILE A 70 8.16 4.68 -15.21
N ASP A 71 7.27 4.63 -16.21
CA ASP A 71 6.33 5.72 -16.48
C ASP A 71 5.47 6.04 -15.26
N ALA A 72 4.96 5.01 -14.57
CA ALA A 72 4.16 5.17 -13.37
C ALA A 72 4.96 5.81 -12.22
N PHE A 73 6.22 5.43 -12.04
CA PHE A 73 7.08 5.96 -10.97
C PHE A 73 7.63 7.35 -11.28
N HIS A 74 7.97 7.65 -12.54
CA HIS A 74 8.50 8.95 -12.93
C HIS A 74 7.44 10.02 -13.15
N THR A 75 6.28 9.66 -13.69
CA THR A 75 5.22 10.61 -14.03
C THR A 75 4.03 10.60 -13.07
N GLY A 76 3.89 9.56 -12.25
CA GLY A 76 2.71 9.30 -11.44
C GLY A 76 1.51 8.81 -12.25
N LYS A 77 1.70 8.48 -13.55
CA LYS A 77 0.66 7.98 -14.43
C LYS A 77 1.22 6.91 -15.35
N GLY A 78 0.52 5.76 -15.46
CA GLY A 78 0.97 4.68 -16.31
C GLY A 78 -0.01 3.51 -16.31
N ARG A 79 0.25 2.53 -17.18
CA ARG A 79 -0.51 1.28 -17.26
C ARG A 79 0.41 0.11 -16.99
N ILE A 80 0.16 -0.61 -15.90
CA ILE A 80 0.89 -1.79 -15.51
C ILE A 80 0.07 -3.02 -15.89
N VAL A 81 0.70 -4.02 -16.53
CA VAL A 81 0.07 -5.30 -16.81
C VAL A 81 0.46 -6.28 -15.72
N LEU A 82 -0.54 -6.76 -14.98
CA LEU A 82 -0.39 -7.73 -13.92
C LEU A 82 -0.78 -9.12 -14.43
N ARG A 83 0.01 -10.13 -14.12
CA ARG A 83 -0.27 -11.53 -14.41
C ARG A 83 -0.27 -12.36 -13.15
N ALA A 84 -1.14 -13.37 -13.12
CA ALA A 84 -1.11 -14.41 -12.10
C ALA A 84 0.23 -15.13 -12.10
N LYS A 85 0.67 -15.57 -10.93
CA LYS A 85 1.84 -16.44 -10.79
C LYS A 85 1.39 -17.88 -11.01
N VAL A 86 2.03 -18.53 -11.95
CA VAL A 86 1.66 -19.88 -12.39
C VAL A 86 2.85 -20.81 -12.39
N ASN A 87 2.60 -22.07 -12.07
CA ASN A 87 3.54 -23.19 -12.18
C ASN A 87 2.87 -24.30 -13.02
N PHE A 88 3.69 -25.17 -13.58
CA PHE A 88 3.22 -26.39 -14.25
C PHE A 88 3.53 -27.59 -13.38
N GLU A 89 2.57 -28.47 -13.20
CA GLU A 89 2.70 -29.74 -12.48
C GLU A 89 2.11 -30.87 -13.30
N GLU A 90 2.55 -32.09 -13.03
CA GLU A 90 1.89 -33.30 -13.53
C GLU A 90 1.04 -33.89 -12.40
N ILE A 91 -0.25 -34.09 -12.67
CA ILE A 91 -1.20 -34.72 -11.76
C ILE A 91 -1.68 -36.03 -12.39
N GLY A 92 -1.17 -37.15 -11.86
CA GLY A 92 -1.39 -38.45 -12.51
C GLY A 92 -0.72 -38.50 -13.89
N ASN A 93 -1.51 -38.64 -14.94
CA ASN A 93 -1.02 -38.70 -16.34
C ASN A 93 -1.35 -37.42 -17.12
N ARG A 94 -1.68 -36.33 -16.45
CA ARG A 94 -2.09 -35.07 -17.08
C ARG A 94 -1.25 -33.90 -16.61
N ASN A 95 -1.01 -32.97 -17.52
CA ASN A 95 -0.43 -31.70 -17.16
C ASN A 95 -1.49 -30.82 -16.47
N ALA A 96 -1.05 -30.03 -15.53
CA ALA A 96 -1.88 -29.04 -14.84
C ALA A 96 -1.17 -27.68 -14.77
N ILE A 97 -1.96 -26.62 -14.87
CA ILE A 97 -1.55 -25.24 -14.61
C ILE A 97 -1.99 -24.89 -13.19
N ILE A 98 -1.04 -24.60 -12.33
CA ILE A 98 -1.27 -24.25 -10.92
C ILE A 98 -1.12 -22.76 -10.76
N VAL A 99 -2.16 -22.08 -10.29
CA VAL A 99 -2.12 -20.65 -9.97
C VAL A 99 -1.93 -20.50 -8.47
N THR A 100 -0.86 -19.85 -8.10
CA THR A 100 -0.49 -19.60 -6.69
C THR A 100 -0.73 -18.16 -6.23
N GLU A 101 -0.79 -17.20 -7.18
CA GLU A 101 -1.15 -15.82 -6.90
C GLU A 101 -2.03 -15.27 -8.03
N VAL A 102 -3.07 -14.50 -7.68
CA VAL A 102 -3.92 -13.80 -8.65
C VAL A 102 -3.56 -12.32 -8.71
N PRO A 103 -3.83 -11.62 -9.82
CA PRO A 103 -3.56 -10.19 -9.91
C PRO A 103 -4.33 -9.40 -8.85
N TYR A 104 -3.75 -8.27 -8.45
CA TYR A 104 -4.35 -7.36 -7.49
C TYR A 104 -5.78 -6.96 -7.87
N GLN A 105 -6.70 -6.93 -6.90
CA GLN A 105 -8.14 -6.66 -7.05
C GLN A 105 -8.94 -7.69 -7.86
N VAL A 106 -8.38 -8.84 -8.19
CA VAL A 106 -9.13 -9.93 -8.85
C VAL A 106 -9.84 -10.79 -7.82
N ASN A 107 -11.16 -10.97 -8.01
CA ASN A 107 -11.94 -11.90 -7.22
C ASN A 107 -11.72 -13.33 -7.76
N LYS A 108 -11.14 -14.20 -6.91
CA LYS A 108 -10.82 -15.59 -7.22
C LYS A 108 -12.05 -16.38 -7.69
N ALA A 109 -13.15 -16.31 -6.95
CA ALA A 109 -14.36 -17.11 -7.23
C ALA A 109 -15.00 -16.69 -8.55
N GLU A 110 -15.10 -15.40 -8.82
CA GLU A 110 -15.64 -14.87 -10.08
C GLU A 110 -14.74 -15.27 -11.27
N MET A 111 -13.43 -15.20 -11.11
CA MET A 111 -12.46 -15.62 -12.12
C MET A 111 -12.62 -17.10 -12.47
N ILE A 112 -12.74 -17.97 -11.45
CA ILE A 112 -12.94 -19.42 -11.65
C ILE A 112 -14.28 -19.67 -12.36
N ALA A 113 -15.38 -19.07 -11.92
CA ALA A 113 -16.68 -19.21 -12.52
C ALA A 113 -16.67 -18.77 -14.00
N ARG A 114 -16.07 -17.60 -14.27
CA ARG A 114 -15.92 -17.11 -15.64
C ARG A 114 -15.07 -18.01 -16.51
N THR A 115 -14.02 -18.60 -15.96
CA THR A 115 -13.19 -19.57 -16.71
C THR A 115 -13.98 -20.82 -17.04
N ALA A 116 -14.78 -21.34 -16.11
CA ALA A 116 -15.63 -22.51 -16.35
C ALA A 116 -16.67 -22.26 -17.46
N GLU A 117 -17.27 -21.07 -17.52
CA GLU A 117 -18.14 -20.66 -18.62
C GLU A 117 -17.40 -20.67 -19.97
N LEU A 118 -16.21 -20.11 -20.04
CA LEU A 118 -15.40 -20.04 -21.26
C LEU A 118 -14.93 -21.41 -21.72
N VAL A 119 -14.70 -22.34 -20.82
CA VAL A 119 -14.42 -23.75 -21.14
C VAL A 119 -15.66 -24.44 -21.72
N LYS A 120 -16.83 -24.21 -21.10
CA LYS A 120 -18.10 -24.74 -21.60
C LYS A 120 -18.47 -24.20 -22.99
N ASP A 121 -18.17 -22.93 -23.23
CA ASP A 121 -18.38 -22.25 -24.52
C ASP A 121 -17.31 -22.61 -25.58
N GLU A 122 -16.39 -23.54 -25.28
CA GLU A 122 -15.27 -23.96 -26.12
C GLU A 122 -14.31 -22.81 -26.53
N LYS A 123 -14.33 -21.67 -25.83
CA LYS A 123 -13.41 -20.55 -26.08
C LYS A 123 -12.01 -20.80 -25.52
N ILE A 124 -11.91 -21.65 -24.50
CA ILE A 124 -10.65 -22.14 -23.94
C ILE A 124 -10.69 -23.69 -23.98
N PRO A 125 -10.41 -24.30 -25.14
CA PRO A 125 -10.29 -25.75 -25.23
C PRO A 125 -9.04 -26.23 -24.49
N GLY A 126 -9.04 -27.53 -24.14
CA GLY A 126 -7.87 -28.19 -23.55
C GLY A 126 -7.86 -28.23 -22.02
N ILE A 127 -8.83 -27.62 -21.34
CA ILE A 127 -9.04 -27.79 -19.90
C ILE A 127 -9.97 -28.98 -19.67
N TYR A 128 -9.56 -29.89 -18.77
CA TYR A 128 -10.35 -31.06 -18.39
C TYR A 128 -11.16 -30.73 -17.11
N GLU A 129 -10.52 -30.21 -16.09
CA GLU A 129 -11.14 -29.86 -14.80
C GLU A 129 -10.55 -28.61 -14.18
N ILE A 130 -11.36 -27.91 -13.39
CA ILE A 130 -10.95 -26.72 -12.63
C ILE A 130 -11.27 -26.98 -11.15
N ARG A 131 -10.25 -26.90 -10.28
CA ARG A 131 -10.41 -27.10 -8.84
C ARG A 131 -9.82 -25.92 -8.08
N ASP A 132 -10.50 -25.52 -7.02
CA ASP A 132 -9.95 -24.58 -6.02
C ASP A 132 -9.48 -25.40 -4.81
N GLU A 133 -8.18 -25.53 -4.68
CA GLU A 133 -7.51 -26.24 -3.59
C GLU A 133 -6.87 -25.28 -2.59
N SER A 134 -7.30 -24.02 -2.58
CA SER A 134 -6.77 -23.01 -1.67
C SER A 134 -7.12 -23.35 -0.22
N ASP A 135 -6.11 -23.23 0.65
CA ASP A 135 -6.22 -23.51 2.08
C ASP A 135 -5.54 -22.42 2.94
N ARG A 136 -5.25 -22.72 4.21
CA ARG A 136 -4.54 -21.82 5.12
C ARG A 136 -3.08 -21.57 4.75
N GLN A 137 -2.50 -22.40 3.90
CA GLN A 137 -1.11 -22.27 3.45
C GLN A 137 -1.00 -21.31 2.26
N GLY A 138 -2.11 -21.09 1.53
CA GLY A 138 -2.15 -20.15 0.43
C GLY A 138 -3.18 -20.46 -0.65
N LEU A 139 -3.09 -19.65 -1.70
CA LEU A 139 -3.93 -19.79 -2.88
C LEU A 139 -3.38 -20.90 -3.78
N ARG A 140 -4.25 -21.83 -4.17
CA ARG A 140 -3.94 -22.90 -5.11
C ARG A 140 -5.17 -23.17 -6.00
N ILE A 141 -5.13 -22.72 -7.24
CA ILE A 141 -6.16 -23.04 -8.25
C ILE A 141 -5.52 -23.96 -9.27
N VAL A 142 -6.15 -25.09 -9.52
CA VAL A 142 -5.67 -26.15 -10.42
C VAL A 142 -6.51 -26.17 -11.68
N TYR A 143 -5.87 -25.96 -12.83
CA TYR A 143 -6.44 -26.21 -14.15
C TYR A 143 -5.83 -27.47 -14.71
N GLU A 144 -6.51 -28.60 -14.56
CA GLU A 144 -6.09 -29.89 -15.12
C GLU A 144 -6.36 -29.91 -16.62
N LEU A 145 -5.37 -30.30 -17.42
CA LEU A 145 -5.44 -30.24 -18.87
C LEU A 145 -5.82 -31.60 -19.48
N LYS A 146 -6.42 -31.57 -20.66
CA LYS A 146 -6.61 -32.77 -21.50
C LYS A 146 -5.23 -33.27 -21.98
N ASN A 147 -5.12 -34.58 -22.25
CA ASN A 147 -3.84 -35.20 -22.62
C ASN A 147 -3.24 -34.65 -23.94
N ASP A 148 -4.04 -34.13 -24.81
CA ASP A 148 -3.67 -33.54 -26.10
C ASP A 148 -3.43 -32.03 -26.02
N ALA A 149 -3.64 -31.41 -24.86
CA ALA A 149 -3.49 -29.97 -24.68
C ALA A 149 -2.03 -29.57 -24.46
N ILE A 150 -1.62 -28.48 -25.10
CA ILE A 150 -0.31 -27.88 -24.91
C ILE A 150 -0.42 -26.82 -23.78
N PRO A 151 0.26 -27.00 -22.61
CA PRO A 151 0.06 -26.15 -21.43
C PRO A 151 0.25 -24.65 -21.72
N ASN A 152 1.29 -24.28 -22.44
CA ASN A 152 1.57 -22.89 -22.77
C ASN A 152 0.51 -22.23 -23.66
N VAL A 153 -0.12 -23.01 -24.54
CA VAL A 153 -1.20 -22.50 -25.41
C VAL A 153 -2.45 -22.22 -24.57
N VAL A 154 -2.81 -23.15 -23.68
CA VAL A 154 -3.95 -22.97 -22.76
C VAL A 154 -3.67 -21.78 -21.81
N LEU A 155 -2.47 -21.67 -21.27
CA LEU A 155 -2.09 -20.54 -20.41
C LEU A 155 -2.24 -19.19 -21.14
N ASN A 156 -1.81 -19.11 -22.40
CA ASN A 156 -1.97 -17.89 -23.19
C ASN A 156 -3.45 -17.55 -23.46
N MET A 157 -4.31 -18.55 -23.64
CA MET A 157 -5.75 -18.35 -23.75
C MET A 157 -6.34 -17.87 -22.41
N LEU A 158 -5.93 -18.44 -21.29
CA LEU A 158 -6.30 -18.00 -19.95
C LEU A 158 -5.94 -16.53 -19.73
N TYR A 159 -4.72 -16.10 -20.05
CA TYR A 159 -4.31 -14.70 -19.98
C TYR A 159 -5.12 -13.77 -20.90
N LYS A 160 -5.54 -14.27 -22.07
CA LYS A 160 -6.27 -13.46 -23.05
C LYS A 160 -7.75 -13.29 -22.70
N TYR A 161 -8.40 -14.30 -22.14
CA TYR A 161 -9.85 -14.34 -21.98
C TYR A 161 -10.32 -14.24 -20.53
N THR A 162 -9.42 -14.32 -19.56
CA THR A 162 -9.76 -14.27 -18.13
C THR A 162 -8.98 -13.17 -17.40
N SER A 163 -9.34 -12.91 -16.15
CA SER A 163 -8.63 -11.97 -15.28
C SER A 163 -7.32 -12.50 -14.67
N LEU A 164 -6.81 -13.66 -15.15
CA LEU A 164 -5.44 -14.10 -14.87
C LEU A 164 -4.40 -13.13 -15.44
N GLN A 165 -4.77 -12.30 -16.40
CA GLN A 165 -4.05 -11.11 -16.79
C GLN A 165 -5.00 -9.92 -16.76
N THR A 166 -4.60 -8.87 -16.07
CA THR A 166 -5.35 -7.61 -15.99
C THR A 166 -4.42 -6.43 -16.13
N SER A 167 -4.97 -5.24 -16.38
CA SER A 167 -4.19 -4.02 -16.42
C SER A 167 -4.59 -3.12 -15.26
N PHE A 168 -3.61 -2.62 -14.54
CA PHE A 168 -3.77 -1.62 -13.50
C PHE A 168 -3.35 -0.25 -14.05
N SER A 169 -4.28 0.69 -14.10
CA SER A 169 -4.00 2.06 -14.57
C SER A 169 -3.60 2.91 -13.37
N VAL A 170 -2.32 3.21 -13.24
CA VAL A 170 -1.79 4.09 -12.20
C VAL A 170 -2.17 5.53 -12.52
N ASN A 171 -2.67 6.24 -11.52
CA ASN A 171 -2.94 7.67 -11.54
C ASN A 171 -2.77 8.23 -10.13
N ASN A 172 -1.58 8.68 -9.79
CA ASN A 172 -1.21 9.10 -8.45
C ASN A 172 -1.62 10.57 -8.23
N ILE A 173 -2.87 10.82 -7.90
CA ILE A 173 -3.35 12.14 -7.49
C ILE A 173 -3.56 12.14 -5.98
N ALA A 174 -2.92 13.07 -5.29
CA ALA A 174 -3.10 13.29 -3.86
C ALA A 174 -3.24 14.78 -3.55
N LEU A 175 -3.72 15.09 -2.34
CA LEU A 175 -3.83 16.45 -1.86
C LEU A 175 -2.51 16.89 -1.22
N VAL A 176 -1.86 17.88 -1.80
CA VAL A 176 -0.69 18.55 -1.24
C VAL A 176 -1.14 19.94 -0.75
N LYS A 177 -1.09 20.15 0.57
CA LYS A 177 -1.58 21.41 1.19
C LYS A 177 -3.00 21.81 0.72
N GLY A 178 -3.89 20.81 0.61
CA GLY A 178 -5.28 20.99 0.21
C GLY A 178 -5.52 21.15 -1.30
N ARG A 179 -4.50 21.03 -2.15
CA ARG A 179 -4.63 21.09 -3.62
C ARG A 179 -4.33 19.73 -4.24
N PRO A 180 -5.13 19.29 -5.21
CA PRO A 180 -4.86 18.05 -5.93
C PRO A 180 -3.65 18.22 -6.85
N GLU A 181 -2.68 17.33 -6.71
CA GLU A 181 -1.47 17.29 -7.53
C GLU A 181 -1.21 15.86 -8.00
N GLN A 182 -0.69 15.74 -9.23
CA GLN A 182 -0.21 14.46 -9.73
C GLN A 182 1.23 14.26 -9.25
N LEU A 183 1.44 13.19 -8.49
CA LEU A 183 2.71 12.94 -7.83
C LEU A 183 3.41 11.71 -8.43
N ASN A 184 4.70 11.84 -8.66
CA ASN A 184 5.57 10.71 -8.91
C ASN A 184 6.00 10.05 -7.58
N LEU A 185 6.66 8.90 -7.63
CA LEU A 185 7.07 8.17 -6.43
C LEU A 185 7.99 9.00 -5.53
N LYS A 186 8.98 9.68 -6.11
CA LYS A 186 9.91 10.55 -5.36
C LYS A 186 9.17 11.69 -4.66
N SER A 187 8.20 12.33 -5.33
CA SER A 187 7.41 13.41 -4.74
C SER A 187 6.54 12.91 -3.58
N ILE A 188 5.96 11.72 -3.67
CA ILE A 188 5.19 11.12 -2.56
C ILE A 188 6.10 10.89 -1.35
N ILE A 189 7.30 10.34 -1.55
CA ILE A 189 8.29 10.14 -0.49
C ILE A 189 8.72 11.48 0.11
N HIS A 190 9.05 12.47 -0.72
CA HIS A 190 9.42 13.82 -0.30
C HIS A 190 8.36 14.44 0.63
N HIS A 191 7.11 14.49 0.19
CA HIS A 191 6.02 15.06 1.00
C HIS A 191 5.76 14.28 2.30
N PHE A 192 5.95 12.96 2.30
CA PHE A 192 5.87 12.17 3.52
C PHE A 192 6.99 12.52 4.49
N VAL A 193 8.25 12.61 4.02
CA VAL A 193 9.40 12.96 4.85
C VAL A 193 9.27 14.37 5.42
N ASP A 194 8.89 15.35 4.61
CA ASP A 194 8.66 16.74 5.06
C ASP A 194 7.57 16.81 6.15
N HIS A 195 6.45 16.14 5.92
CA HIS A 195 5.38 16.06 6.90
C HIS A 195 5.86 15.40 8.20
N ARG A 196 6.62 14.30 8.11
CA ARG A 196 7.17 13.63 9.30
C ARG A 196 8.16 14.53 10.07
N HIS A 197 9.01 15.25 9.37
CA HIS A 197 9.93 16.21 9.95
C HIS A 197 9.17 17.31 10.74
N GLU A 198 8.17 17.94 10.11
CA GLU A 198 7.30 18.94 10.75
C GLU A 198 6.63 18.38 12.01
N ILE A 199 6.05 17.18 11.93
CA ILE A 199 5.36 16.56 13.08
C ILE A 199 6.32 16.24 14.22
N VAL A 200 7.54 15.80 13.93
CA VAL A 200 8.56 15.55 14.97
C VAL A 200 8.94 16.84 15.68
N ILE A 201 9.17 17.93 14.95
CA ILE A 201 9.46 19.25 15.53
C ILE A 201 8.31 19.70 16.44
N ARG A 202 7.09 19.73 15.93
CA ARG A 202 5.89 20.19 16.68
C ARG A 202 5.64 19.35 17.93
N ARG A 203 5.83 18.03 17.85
CA ARG A 203 5.72 17.13 19.01
C ARG A 203 6.79 17.47 20.06
N THR A 204 8.03 17.64 19.63
CA THR A 204 9.15 17.95 20.54
C THR A 204 8.96 19.31 21.22
N GLU A 205 8.48 20.31 20.49
CA GLU A 205 8.14 21.63 21.05
C GLU A 205 7.01 21.54 22.09
N TYR A 206 5.99 20.73 21.83
CA TYR A 206 4.91 20.48 22.77
C TYR A 206 5.43 19.79 24.05
N GLU A 207 6.22 18.72 23.90
CA GLU A 207 6.81 17.98 25.03
C GLU A 207 7.74 18.89 25.84
N LEU A 208 8.56 19.72 25.19
CA LEU A 208 9.44 20.70 25.85
C LEU A 208 8.64 21.73 26.64
N ARG A 209 7.57 22.26 26.10
CA ARG A 209 6.68 23.20 26.81
C ARG A 209 6.09 22.55 28.04
N LYS A 210 5.57 21.31 27.93
CA LYS A 210 5.03 20.56 29.07
C LYS A 210 6.08 20.26 30.13
N ALA A 211 7.28 19.90 29.72
CA ALA A 211 8.40 19.68 30.64
C ALA A 211 8.79 20.96 31.38
N ARG A 212 8.85 22.12 30.70
CA ARG A 212 9.13 23.41 31.32
C ARG A 212 8.04 23.85 32.31
N GLU A 213 6.77 23.68 31.96
CA GLU A 213 5.65 23.94 32.86
C GLU A 213 5.77 23.08 34.14
N ARG A 214 6.12 21.81 34.00
CA ARG A 214 6.32 20.89 35.13
C ARG A 214 7.55 21.27 35.95
N ALA A 215 8.67 21.60 35.31
CA ALA A 215 9.88 22.05 35.99
C ALA A 215 9.64 23.31 36.83
N HIS A 216 8.94 24.30 36.28
CA HIS A 216 8.58 25.51 37.00
C HIS A 216 7.78 25.24 38.27
N ILE A 217 6.81 24.34 38.25
CA ILE A 217 6.03 23.94 39.42
C ILE A 217 6.95 23.27 40.47
N LEU A 218 7.84 22.37 40.04
CA LEU A 218 8.77 21.68 40.94
C LEU A 218 9.77 22.60 41.55
N GLU A 219 10.31 23.57 40.81
CA GLU A 219 11.19 24.60 41.32
C GLU A 219 10.49 25.48 42.37
N GLY A 220 9.19 25.77 42.19
CA GLY A 220 8.38 26.45 43.18
C GLY A 220 8.26 25.64 44.47
N PHE A 221 8.01 24.34 44.40
CA PHE A 221 7.98 23.46 45.57
C PHE A 221 9.33 23.38 46.28
N MET A 222 10.45 23.28 45.54
CA MET A 222 11.79 23.27 46.14
C MET A 222 12.08 24.55 46.91
N LYS A 223 11.67 25.72 46.41
CA LYS A 223 11.81 26.99 47.11
C LYS A 223 11.00 27.02 48.41
N VAL A 224 9.78 26.50 48.40
CA VAL A 224 8.92 26.45 49.61
C VAL A 224 9.52 25.50 50.64
N ILE A 225 9.98 24.31 50.26
CA ILE A 225 10.63 23.36 51.16
C ILE A 225 11.92 23.93 51.74
N GLY A 226 12.76 24.53 50.89
CA GLY A 226 14.00 25.19 51.36
C GLY A 226 13.75 26.32 52.35
N THR A 227 12.71 27.13 52.17
CA THR A 227 12.28 28.16 53.16
C THR A 227 11.73 27.57 54.46
N GLN A 228 11.07 26.40 54.40
CA GLN A 228 10.59 25.70 55.60
C GLN A 228 11.76 25.17 56.43
N ASP A 229 12.74 24.53 55.79
CA ASP A 229 13.97 24.04 56.43
C ASP A 229 14.78 25.19 57.09
N ASP A 230 14.77 26.36 56.47
CA ASP A 230 15.44 27.56 57.03
C ASP A 230 14.65 28.16 58.18
N LEU A 231 13.34 28.09 58.18
CA LEU A 231 12.45 28.46 59.29
C LEU A 231 12.61 27.52 60.47
N ASP A 232 12.64 26.19 60.22
CA ASP A 232 12.80 25.18 61.29
C ASP A 232 14.19 25.19 61.91
N LYS A 233 15.22 25.74 61.24
CA LYS A 233 16.57 25.98 61.81
C LYS A 233 16.67 27.26 62.58
N ALA A 234 15.73 28.18 62.40
CA ALA A 234 15.72 29.49 63.08
C ALA A 234 14.85 29.53 64.38
N ILE A 235 14.12 28.45 64.64
CA ILE A 235 13.37 28.18 65.86
C ILE A 235 14.17 27.24 66.75
#